data_d66e16ce26b5db9fd005997e201684bb
#
_entry.id   d66e16ce26b5db9fd005997e201684bb
#
_cell.length_a   1.000
_cell.length_b   1.000
_cell.length_c   1.000
_cell.angle_alpha   90.00
_cell.angle_beta   90.00
_cell.angle_gamma   90.00
#
_symmetry.space_group_name_H-M   'P 1'
#
loop_
_entity.id
_entity.type
_entity.pdbx_description
1 polymer ?
#
loop_
_entity_poly.entity_id
_entity_poly.type
_entity_poly.pdbx_seq_one_letter_code
_entity_poly.pdbx_strand_id
1 'polypeptide(L)'
;VMTREDDVKFDSVRSPSVQKMRMAFDKDGNVTGMEQHVAAGWPTEVMAPYFMPKGEKDAPFDPFAINGANHWYTVGAHKVRAISNDLANATFRPGWLRSVGPGFTNWALESFIDEAAHKLKMDPVAFRLKLLTAEGANAGTAPNSVGGASRQANVVKIAAEKAGWGGQLPAGTGLGLATSFGQERDMTTWV
;
A
#
# COMPACT_ATOMS: atom_id res chain seq x y z
N VAL A 1 10.74 0.78 35.11
CA VAL A 1 9.74 1.42 34.24
C VAL A 1 10.53 2.29 33.26
N MET A 2 10.33 2.09 31.98
CA MET A 2 10.92 2.94 30.93
C MET A 2 10.04 4.19 30.74
N THR A 3 10.67 5.32 30.45
CA THR A 3 9.95 6.51 30.00
C THR A 3 9.53 6.34 28.53
N ARG A 4 8.67 7.23 28.01
CA ARG A 4 8.32 7.24 26.59
C ARG A 4 9.56 7.50 25.71
N GLU A 5 10.47 8.32 26.16
CA GLU A 5 11.71 8.61 25.47
C GLU A 5 12.63 7.39 25.37
N ASP A 6 12.72 6.62 26.45
CA ASP A 6 13.48 5.37 26.45
C ASP A 6 12.84 4.35 25.52
N ASP A 7 11.51 4.18 25.59
CA ASP A 7 10.72 3.30 24.74
C ASP A 7 11.01 3.61 23.25
N VAL A 8 10.90 4.86 22.85
CA VAL A 8 11.16 5.28 21.46
C VAL A 8 12.61 5.05 21.03
N LYS A 9 13.58 5.23 21.93
CA LYS A 9 15.01 5.01 21.61
C LYS A 9 15.37 3.54 21.41
N PHE A 10 14.72 2.66 22.16
CA PHE A 10 15.06 1.22 22.17
C PHE A 10 14.12 0.38 21.33
N ASP A 11 13.04 0.94 20.84
CA ASP A 11 12.09 0.23 19.99
C ASP A 11 12.65 -0.04 18.59
N SER A 12 11.96 -0.90 17.88
CA SER A 12 12.21 -1.17 16.48
C SER A 12 11.72 -0.03 15.60
N VAL A 13 12.34 0.13 14.45
CA VAL A 13 11.97 1.18 13.50
C VAL A 13 11.21 0.62 12.30
N ARG A 14 10.50 1.49 11.59
CA ARG A 14 9.92 1.14 10.30
C ARG A 14 11.05 0.89 9.30
N SER A 15 10.95 -0.22 8.57
CA SER A 15 11.96 -0.56 7.58
C SER A 15 12.08 0.51 6.49
N PRO A 16 13.30 0.91 6.13
CA PRO A 16 13.51 1.58 4.86
C PRO A 16 13.18 0.63 3.71
N SER A 17 12.69 1.17 2.61
CA SER A 17 12.36 0.38 1.44
C SER A 17 12.68 1.10 0.13
N VAL A 18 12.99 0.31 -0.87
CA VAL A 18 13.04 0.73 -2.27
C VAL A 18 12.00 -0.08 -3.03
N GLN A 19 11.16 0.59 -3.78
CA GLN A 19 10.09 -0.07 -4.50
C GLN A 19 10.16 0.23 -5.99
N LYS A 20 10.04 -0.82 -6.79
CA LYS A 20 9.93 -0.72 -8.24
C LYS A 20 8.56 -1.17 -8.65
N MET A 21 7.83 -0.27 -9.31
CA MET A 21 6.47 -0.53 -9.74
C MET A 21 6.36 -0.39 -11.27
N ARG A 22 5.46 -1.18 -11.84
CA ARG A 22 5.11 -1.13 -13.26
C ARG A 22 3.62 -1.33 -13.41
N MET A 23 3.03 -0.65 -14.37
CA MET A 23 1.63 -0.80 -14.74
C MET A 23 1.53 -0.93 -16.26
N ALA A 24 0.73 -1.88 -16.71
CA ALA A 24 0.43 -2.09 -18.11
C ALA A 24 -0.97 -1.56 -18.42
N PHE A 25 -1.10 -0.97 -19.59
CA PHE A 25 -2.36 -0.42 -20.09
C PHE A 25 -2.68 -1.03 -21.44
N ASP A 26 -3.97 -1.21 -21.72
CA ASP A 26 -4.44 -1.47 -23.06
C ASP A 26 -4.49 -0.17 -23.91
N LYS A 27 -4.91 -0.30 -25.18
CA LYS A 27 -5.04 0.83 -26.11
C LYS A 27 -6.07 1.88 -25.67
N ASP A 28 -7.00 1.51 -24.82
CA ASP A 28 -8.09 2.36 -24.32
C ASP A 28 -7.76 2.96 -22.94
N GLY A 29 -6.53 2.73 -22.44
CA GLY A 29 -6.06 3.24 -21.16
C GLY A 29 -6.61 2.50 -19.94
N ASN A 30 -7.09 1.27 -20.11
CA ASN A 30 -7.47 0.45 -18.97
C ASN A 30 -6.25 -0.32 -18.45
N VAL A 31 -6.17 -0.46 -17.14
CA VAL A 31 -5.09 -1.20 -16.50
C VAL A 31 -5.27 -2.69 -16.73
N THR A 32 -4.26 -3.36 -17.27
CA THR A 32 -4.26 -4.79 -17.57
C THR A 32 -3.32 -5.60 -16.71
N GLY A 33 -2.38 -4.96 -16.05
CA GLY A 33 -1.45 -5.61 -15.14
C GLY A 33 -0.65 -4.64 -14.30
N MET A 34 -0.20 -5.10 -13.13
CA MET A 34 0.64 -4.35 -12.22
C MET A 34 1.67 -5.24 -11.55
N GLU A 35 2.90 -4.75 -11.45
CA GLU A 35 3.96 -5.35 -10.65
C GLU A 35 4.42 -4.39 -9.55
N GLN A 36 4.65 -4.93 -8.35
CA GLN A 36 5.26 -4.21 -7.23
C GLN A 36 6.38 -5.05 -6.64
N HIS A 37 7.62 -4.61 -6.79
CA HIS A 37 8.78 -5.22 -6.17
C HIS A 37 9.19 -4.38 -4.97
N VAL A 38 9.24 -4.99 -3.81
CA VAL A 38 9.51 -4.34 -2.53
C VAL A 38 10.81 -4.90 -1.96
N ALA A 39 11.89 -4.13 -2.05
CA ALA A 39 13.13 -4.40 -1.35
C ALA A 39 13.12 -3.63 -0.03
N ALA A 40 13.14 -4.34 1.09
CA ALA A 40 13.02 -3.77 2.43
C ALA A 40 13.72 -4.64 3.46
N GLY A 41 13.93 -4.11 4.66
CA GLY A 41 14.19 -4.96 5.82
C GLY A 41 12.91 -5.73 6.20
N TRP A 42 13.09 -6.94 6.65
CA TRP A 42 11.99 -7.85 6.99
C TRP A 42 11.77 -7.91 8.50
N PRO A 43 10.72 -7.29 9.03
CA PRO A 43 10.48 -7.22 10.47
C PRO A 43 10.30 -8.58 11.11
N THR A 44 9.65 -9.53 10.45
CA THR A 44 9.46 -10.87 10.99
C THR A 44 10.77 -11.66 11.02
N GLU A 45 11.60 -11.53 9.98
CA GLU A 45 12.93 -12.15 9.96
C GLU A 45 13.81 -11.69 11.12
N VAL A 46 13.73 -10.41 11.47
CA VAL A 46 14.53 -9.83 12.55
C VAL A 46 13.95 -10.15 13.94
N MET A 47 12.64 -10.05 14.11
CA MET A 47 12.01 -10.15 15.43
C MET A 47 11.56 -11.57 15.78
N ALA A 48 11.15 -12.36 14.82
CA ALA A 48 10.55 -13.67 15.04
C ALA A 48 10.73 -14.59 13.82
N PRO A 49 11.96 -14.98 13.47
CA PRO A 49 12.26 -15.75 12.26
C PRO A 49 11.51 -17.08 12.18
N TYR A 50 11.11 -17.62 13.30
CA TYR A 50 10.32 -18.86 13.37
C TYR A 50 8.86 -18.70 12.87
N PHE A 51 8.38 -17.48 12.69
CA PHE A 51 7.08 -17.20 12.10
C PHE A 51 7.13 -16.97 10.57
N MET A 52 8.32 -17.05 9.98
CA MET A 52 8.46 -16.83 8.54
C MET A 52 7.72 -17.92 7.74
N PRO A 53 6.69 -17.58 6.98
CA PRO A 53 6.04 -18.54 6.10
C PRO A 53 6.93 -18.87 4.91
N LYS A 54 6.64 -20.01 4.30
CA LYS A 54 7.26 -20.40 3.05
C LYS A 54 6.38 -19.98 1.88
N GLY A 55 7.00 -19.37 0.89
CA GLY A 55 6.39 -18.97 -0.36
C GLY A 55 6.72 -19.92 -1.51
N GLU A 56 6.84 -19.38 -2.70
CA GLU A 56 7.21 -20.16 -3.88
C GLU A 56 8.54 -20.90 -3.69
N LYS A 57 8.57 -22.18 -4.09
CA LYS A 57 9.76 -23.04 -3.98
C LYS A 57 10.33 -23.13 -2.57
N ASP A 58 9.46 -23.14 -1.58
CA ASP A 58 9.83 -23.17 -0.15
C ASP A 58 10.72 -22.01 0.32
N ALA A 59 10.90 -20.98 -0.47
CA ALA A 59 11.65 -19.79 -0.06
C ALA A 59 10.89 -19.03 1.04
N PRO A 60 11.56 -18.62 2.12
CA PRO A 60 10.92 -17.79 3.14
C PRO A 60 10.56 -16.43 2.56
N PHE A 61 9.47 -15.86 3.03
CA PHE A 61 9.12 -14.46 2.75
C PHE A 61 8.46 -13.82 3.96
N ASP A 62 8.59 -12.51 4.08
CA ASP A 62 7.92 -11.78 5.15
C ASP A 62 6.64 -11.11 4.63
N PRO A 63 5.45 -11.62 5.00
CA PRO A 63 4.19 -11.03 4.59
C PRO A 63 4.01 -9.59 5.11
N PHE A 64 4.61 -9.27 6.25
CA PHE A 64 4.54 -7.93 6.82
C PHE A 64 5.40 -6.91 6.06
N ALA A 65 6.40 -7.37 5.30
CA ALA A 65 7.19 -6.50 4.44
C ALA A 65 6.46 -6.10 3.15
N ILE A 66 5.42 -6.84 2.76
CA ILE A 66 4.62 -6.57 1.55
C ILE A 66 3.14 -6.31 1.85
N ASN A 67 2.75 -6.33 3.12
CA ASN A 67 1.40 -5.95 3.52
C ASN A 67 1.06 -4.54 3.01
N GLY A 68 -0.12 -4.37 2.43
CA GLY A 68 -0.53 -3.15 1.72
C GLY A 68 -0.40 -3.26 0.19
N ALA A 69 0.35 -4.24 -0.32
CA ALA A 69 0.37 -4.52 -1.75
C ALA A 69 -0.86 -5.29 -2.24
N ASN A 70 -1.62 -5.91 -1.33
CA ASN A 70 -2.90 -6.56 -1.61
C ASN A 70 -4.07 -5.55 -1.51
N HIS A 71 -3.98 -4.49 -2.26
CA HIS A 71 -4.94 -3.39 -2.32
C HIS A 71 -6.27 -3.77 -3.01
N TRP A 72 -7.27 -2.87 -2.94
CA TRP A 72 -8.59 -3.04 -3.52
C TRP A 72 -8.72 -2.53 -4.97
N TYR A 73 -7.67 -1.95 -5.54
CA TYR A 73 -7.67 -1.52 -6.93
C TYR A 73 -7.71 -2.72 -7.87
N THR A 74 -8.60 -2.68 -8.85
CA THR A 74 -8.67 -3.64 -9.94
C THR A 74 -7.58 -3.33 -10.96
N VAL A 75 -6.55 -4.15 -11.00
CA VAL A 75 -5.35 -3.91 -11.82
C VAL A 75 -5.08 -5.02 -12.84
N GLY A 76 -6.00 -5.97 -13.01
CA GLY A 76 -5.80 -7.12 -13.89
C GLY A 76 -4.80 -8.11 -13.29
N ALA A 77 -3.83 -8.54 -14.09
CA ALA A 77 -2.75 -9.41 -13.60
C ALA A 77 -1.92 -8.67 -12.55
N HIS A 78 -1.76 -9.27 -11.36
CA HIS A 78 -1.05 -8.63 -10.25
C HIS A 78 0.08 -9.51 -9.73
N LYS A 79 1.27 -8.92 -9.58
CA LYS A 79 2.44 -9.60 -9.05
C LYS A 79 3.12 -8.75 -8.00
N VAL A 80 3.33 -9.34 -6.83
CA VAL A 80 4.12 -8.73 -5.75
C VAL A 80 5.37 -9.58 -5.52
N ARG A 81 6.51 -8.93 -5.34
CA ARG A 81 7.76 -9.60 -4.99
C ARG A 81 8.34 -8.98 -3.73
N ALA A 82 8.47 -9.78 -2.68
CA ALA A 82 9.21 -9.44 -1.47
C ALA A 82 10.69 -9.74 -1.69
N ILE A 83 11.56 -8.79 -1.33
CA ILE A 83 13.02 -8.92 -1.44
C ILE A 83 13.60 -8.49 -0.10
N SER A 84 14.22 -9.42 0.64
CA SER A 84 14.94 -9.09 1.87
C SER A 84 16.19 -8.26 1.55
N ASN A 85 16.48 -7.31 2.41
CA ASN A 85 17.70 -6.52 2.33
C ASN A 85 18.49 -6.63 3.63
N ASP A 86 19.60 -7.36 3.57
CA ASP A 86 20.44 -7.68 4.73
C ASP A 86 20.99 -6.43 5.40
N LEU A 87 21.36 -5.41 4.62
CA LEU A 87 21.84 -4.14 5.16
C LEU A 87 20.75 -3.43 5.96
N ALA A 88 19.52 -3.42 5.45
CA ALA A 88 18.38 -2.84 6.16
C ALA A 88 18.07 -3.63 7.44
N ASN A 89 18.11 -4.95 7.40
CA ASN A 89 17.91 -5.82 8.57
C ASN A 89 18.96 -5.55 9.66
N ALA A 90 20.22 -5.49 9.26
CA ALA A 90 21.34 -5.32 10.21
C ALA A 90 21.44 -3.90 10.78
N THR A 91 21.16 -2.87 9.95
CA THR A 91 21.40 -1.49 10.33
C THR A 91 20.23 -0.87 11.09
N PHE A 92 18.99 -1.17 10.70
CA PHE A 92 17.82 -0.46 11.19
C PHE A 92 16.96 -1.26 12.16
N ARG A 93 17.27 -2.53 12.42
CA ARG A 93 16.44 -3.38 13.28
C ARG A 93 14.94 -3.22 12.98
N PRO A 94 14.48 -3.52 11.77
CA PRO A 94 13.07 -3.33 11.43
C PRO A 94 12.19 -4.15 12.35
N GLY A 95 11.06 -3.58 12.75
CA GLY A 95 10.08 -4.25 13.59
C GLY A 95 8.66 -3.93 13.19
N TRP A 96 7.71 -4.50 13.91
CA TRP A 96 6.28 -4.30 13.65
C TRP A 96 5.78 -2.94 14.19
N LEU A 97 6.42 -1.86 13.74
CA LEU A 97 5.96 -0.52 14.04
C LEU A 97 4.63 -0.28 13.33
N ARG A 98 3.67 0.33 13.99
CA ARG A 98 2.30 0.63 13.55
C ARG A 98 2.13 0.65 12.02
N SER A 99 1.16 -0.09 11.51
CA SER A 99 0.89 -0.35 10.09
C SER A 99 1.91 -1.24 9.37
N VAL A 100 3.08 -1.44 9.91
CA VAL A 100 4.15 -2.26 9.36
C VAL A 100 4.38 -1.97 7.87
N GLY A 101 4.11 -2.93 6.97
CA GLY A 101 4.27 -2.77 5.52
C GLY A 101 3.50 -1.60 4.91
N PRO A 102 2.19 -1.40 5.19
CA PRO A 102 1.43 -0.28 4.62
C PRO A 102 2.06 1.09 4.85
N GLY A 103 2.85 1.27 5.89
CA GLY A 103 3.57 2.52 6.12
C GLY A 103 4.55 2.92 5.01
N PHE A 104 4.99 1.97 4.17
CA PHE A 104 5.85 2.24 3.01
C PHE A 104 5.30 1.67 1.71
N THR A 105 4.65 0.50 1.73
CA THR A 105 4.07 -0.11 0.52
C THR A 105 2.90 0.70 0.00
N ASN A 106 2.02 1.15 0.88
CA ASN A 106 0.86 1.94 0.49
C ASN A 106 1.26 3.36 0.05
N TRP A 107 2.26 3.95 0.71
CA TRP A 107 2.83 5.23 0.27
C TRP A 107 3.32 5.14 -1.18
N ALA A 108 4.08 4.10 -1.51
CA ALA A 108 4.58 3.89 -2.87
C ALA A 108 3.44 3.61 -3.86
N LEU A 109 2.44 2.80 -3.45
CA LEU A 109 1.27 2.51 -4.26
C LEU A 109 0.50 3.78 -4.63
N GLU A 110 0.15 4.59 -3.64
CA GLU A 110 -0.65 5.79 -3.84
C GLU A 110 0.07 6.85 -4.68
N SER A 111 1.39 7.01 -4.45
CA SER A 111 2.23 7.87 -5.29
C SER A 111 2.27 7.37 -6.74
N PHE A 112 2.40 6.05 -6.93
CA PHE A 112 2.42 5.45 -8.26
C PHE A 112 1.07 5.54 -8.99
N ILE A 113 -0.04 5.44 -8.26
CA ILE A 113 -1.39 5.69 -8.81
C ILE A 113 -1.53 7.13 -9.30
N ASP A 114 -0.97 8.10 -8.59
CA ASP A 114 -0.96 9.51 -9.04
C ASP A 114 -0.09 9.70 -10.29
N GLU A 115 1.09 9.07 -10.36
CA GLU A 115 1.92 9.09 -11.57
C GLU A 115 1.19 8.48 -12.77
N ALA A 116 0.48 7.37 -12.56
CA ALA A 116 -0.31 6.71 -13.60
C ALA A 116 -1.48 7.60 -14.07
N ALA A 117 -2.20 8.22 -13.15
CA ALA A 117 -3.27 9.16 -13.46
C ALA A 117 -2.74 10.34 -14.27
N HIS A 118 -1.62 10.92 -13.85
CA HIS A 118 -0.97 12.01 -14.57
C HIS A 118 -0.57 11.61 -16.00
N LYS A 119 0.02 10.43 -16.16
CA LYS A 119 0.39 9.89 -17.49
C LYS A 119 -0.81 9.73 -18.41
N LEU A 120 -1.95 9.33 -17.87
CA LEU A 120 -3.21 9.18 -18.61
C LEU A 120 -3.97 10.50 -18.76
N LYS A 121 -3.48 11.59 -18.18
CA LYS A 121 -4.15 12.89 -18.11
C LYS A 121 -5.53 12.79 -17.46
N MET A 122 -5.67 11.94 -16.48
CA MET A 122 -6.87 11.75 -15.69
C MET A 122 -6.74 12.45 -14.34
N ASP A 123 -7.87 12.88 -13.81
CA ASP A 123 -7.95 13.34 -12.41
C ASP A 123 -7.62 12.19 -11.46
N PRO A 124 -6.77 12.40 -10.42
CA PRO A 124 -6.36 11.35 -9.49
C PRO A 124 -7.50 10.68 -8.74
N VAL A 125 -8.57 11.43 -8.41
CA VAL A 125 -9.76 10.86 -7.77
C VAL A 125 -10.53 10.02 -8.77
N ALA A 126 -10.77 10.53 -9.98
CA ALA A 126 -11.47 9.80 -11.03
C ALA A 126 -10.74 8.51 -11.41
N PHE A 127 -9.40 8.52 -11.46
CA PHE A 127 -8.61 7.33 -11.76
C PHE A 127 -8.75 6.28 -10.66
N ARG A 128 -8.67 6.66 -9.37
CA ARG A 128 -8.92 5.74 -8.26
C ARG A 128 -10.31 5.13 -8.32
N LEU A 129 -11.33 5.95 -8.56
CA LEU A 129 -12.71 5.46 -8.66
C LEU A 129 -12.89 4.51 -9.85
N LYS A 130 -12.20 4.74 -10.97
CA LYS A 130 -12.16 3.81 -12.10
C LYS A 130 -11.60 2.45 -11.74
N LEU A 131 -10.62 2.40 -10.82
CA LEU A 131 -9.99 1.16 -10.37
C LEU A 131 -10.72 0.47 -9.21
N LEU A 132 -11.59 1.17 -8.48
CA LEU A 132 -12.31 0.64 -7.32
C LEU A 132 -13.69 0.10 -7.71
N THR A 133 -13.74 -0.86 -8.60
CA THR A 133 -14.98 -1.35 -9.23
C THR A 133 -15.34 -2.80 -8.93
N ALA A 134 -14.42 -3.59 -8.36
CA ALA A 134 -14.65 -5.00 -8.11
C ALA A 134 -14.75 -5.33 -6.61
N GLU A 135 -15.32 -6.49 -6.31
CA GLU A 135 -15.25 -7.11 -5.00
C GLU A 135 -13.90 -7.84 -4.85
N GLY A 136 -13.36 -7.83 -3.63
CA GLY A 136 -12.11 -8.51 -3.32
C GLY A 136 -10.83 -7.73 -3.62
N ALA A 137 -9.75 -8.10 -2.98
CA ALA A 137 -8.45 -7.48 -3.16
C ALA A 137 -7.90 -7.76 -4.55
N ASN A 138 -7.37 -6.73 -5.22
CA ASN A 138 -6.77 -6.79 -6.56
C ASN A 138 -7.70 -7.43 -7.62
N ALA A 139 -9.01 -7.24 -7.49
CA ALA A 139 -10.03 -7.92 -8.30
C ALA A 139 -10.14 -9.44 -8.07
N GLY A 140 -9.46 -9.97 -7.07
CA GLY A 140 -9.63 -11.34 -6.59
C GLY A 140 -10.78 -11.47 -5.60
N THR A 141 -11.07 -12.70 -5.20
CA THR A 141 -11.99 -12.96 -4.10
C THR A 141 -11.25 -12.83 -2.77
N ALA A 142 -11.73 -11.96 -1.90
CA ALA A 142 -11.30 -11.89 -0.50
C ALA A 142 -12.49 -12.27 0.39
N PRO A 143 -12.74 -13.56 0.60
CA PRO A 143 -13.85 -14.00 1.43
C PRO A 143 -13.64 -13.48 2.86
N ASN A 144 -14.72 -13.05 3.48
CA ASN A 144 -14.75 -12.50 4.84
C ASN A 144 -14.08 -11.12 5.01
N SER A 145 -13.79 -10.42 3.93
CA SER A 145 -13.36 -9.03 4.01
C SER A 145 -14.54 -8.10 4.26
N VAL A 146 -14.44 -7.26 5.27
CA VAL A 146 -15.44 -6.22 5.57
C VAL A 146 -15.14 -4.90 4.85
N GLY A 147 -14.01 -4.83 4.15
CA GLY A 147 -13.64 -3.69 3.32
C GLY A 147 -14.27 -3.76 1.93
N GLY A 148 -13.41 -3.75 0.95
CA GLY A 148 -13.77 -3.88 -0.46
C GLY A 148 -13.71 -2.57 -1.21
N ALA A 149 -13.64 -2.70 -2.54
CA ALA A 149 -13.48 -1.58 -3.44
C ALA A 149 -14.62 -0.57 -3.33
N SER A 150 -15.85 -1.03 -3.22
CA SER A 150 -17.03 -0.15 -3.11
C SER A 150 -16.99 0.73 -1.86
N ARG A 151 -16.58 0.16 -0.71
CA ARG A 151 -16.43 0.91 0.52
C ARG A 151 -15.30 1.94 0.42
N GLN A 152 -14.15 1.55 -0.10
CA GLN A 152 -13.03 2.44 -0.32
C GLN A 152 -13.39 3.56 -1.30
N ALA A 153 -14.05 3.24 -2.41
CA ALA A 153 -14.55 4.22 -3.36
C ALA A 153 -15.48 5.25 -2.71
N ASN A 154 -16.37 4.81 -1.82
CA ASN A 154 -17.27 5.70 -1.11
C ASN A 154 -16.51 6.65 -0.16
N VAL A 155 -15.50 6.17 0.55
CA VAL A 155 -14.65 7.00 1.42
C VAL A 155 -13.89 8.04 0.58
N VAL A 156 -13.31 7.63 -0.56
CA VAL A 156 -12.62 8.55 -1.51
C VAL A 156 -13.58 9.64 -2.01
N LYS A 157 -14.80 9.27 -2.41
CA LYS A 157 -15.82 10.25 -2.87
C LYS A 157 -16.16 11.27 -1.79
N ILE A 158 -16.46 10.79 -0.58
CA ILE A 158 -16.85 11.66 0.54
C ILE A 158 -15.70 12.61 0.91
N ALA A 159 -14.47 12.11 0.96
CA ALA A 159 -13.31 12.92 1.32
C ALA A 159 -13.04 13.98 0.25
N ALA A 160 -13.07 13.62 -1.03
CA ALA A 160 -12.89 14.55 -2.14
C ALA A 160 -13.98 15.64 -2.14
N GLU A 161 -15.24 15.28 -1.96
CA GLU A 161 -16.37 16.22 -1.85
C GLU A 161 -16.17 17.19 -0.69
N LYS A 162 -15.88 16.68 0.50
CA LYS A 162 -15.68 17.52 1.71
C LYS A 162 -14.46 18.44 1.61
N ALA A 163 -13.41 18.01 0.90
CA ALA A 163 -12.24 18.83 0.63
C ALA A 163 -12.42 19.86 -0.48
N GLY A 164 -13.56 19.85 -1.19
CA GLY A 164 -13.79 20.73 -2.34
C GLY A 164 -12.90 20.37 -3.54
N TRP A 165 -12.63 19.09 -3.76
CA TRP A 165 -11.80 18.62 -4.87
C TRP A 165 -12.27 19.16 -6.22
N GLY A 166 -11.34 19.67 -7.03
CA GLY A 166 -11.66 20.30 -8.32
C GLY A 166 -12.12 21.75 -8.22
N GLY A 167 -12.28 22.29 -7.01
CA GLY A 167 -12.61 23.70 -6.79
C GLY A 167 -11.40 24.63 -6.99
N GLN A 168 -11.68 25.94 -7.06
CA GLN A 168 -10.61 26.95 -7.09
C GLN A 168 -9.90 27.03 -5.74
N LEU A 169 -8.59 26.95 -5.79
CA LEU A 169 -7.72 27.08 -4.61
C LEU A 169 -6.93 28.40 -4.66
N PRO A 170 -6.55 28.95 -3.51
CA PRO A 170 -5.64 30.08 -3.47
C PRO A 170 -4.31 29.77 -4.18
N ALA A 171 -3.70 30.81 -4.76
CA ALA A 171 -2.40 30.65 -5.42
C ALA A 171 -1.35 30.03 -4.45
N GLY A 172 -0.59 29.06 -4.94
CA GLY A 172 0.42 28.34 -4.17
C GLY A 172 -0.13 27.23 -3.27
N THR A 173 -1.43 26.91 -3.36
CA THR A 173 -2.03 25.77 -2.65
C THR A 173 -2.41 24.65 -3.60
N GLY A 174 -2.46 23.43 -3.09
CA GLY A 174 -2.89 22.26 -3.84
C GLY A 174 -3.52 21.23 -2.91
N LEU A 175 -4.35 20.36 -3.47
CA LEU A 175 -4.89 19.20 -2.78
C LEU A 175 -4.16 17.95 -3.25
N GLY A 176 -3.86 17.06 -2.33
CA GLY A 176 -3.42 15.70 -2.59
C GLY A 176 -4.40 14.72 -1.98
N LEU A 177 -4.51 13.53 -2.58
CA LEU A 177 -5.36 12.47 -2.09
C LEU A 177 -4.58 11.17 -2.06
N ALA A 178 -4.68 10.46 -0.94
CA ALA A 178 -4.22 9.09 -0.81
C ALA A 178 -5.25 8.32 0.00
N THR A 179 -5.34 7.01 -0.21
CA THR A 179 -6.23 6.16 0.55
C THR A 179 -5.48 4.93 1.07
N SER A 180 -5.88 4.45 2.22
CA SER A 180 -5.32 3.25 2.81
C SER A 180 -6.44 2.39 3.38
N PHE A 181 -6.16 1.11 3.52
CA PHE A 181 -7.03 0.18 4.23
C PHE A 181 -6.26 -0.47 5.37
N GLY A 182 -6.98 -0.83 6.42
CA GLY A 182 -6.38 -1.53 7.56
C GLY A 182 -6.24 -3.02 7.32
N GLN A 183 -6.18 -3.78 8.41
CA GLN A 183 -6.10 -5.24 8.35
C GLN A 183 -7.40 -5.84 7.79
N GLU A 184 -7.29 -6.92 7.04
CA GLU A 184 -8.39 -7.52 6.27
C GLU A 184 -9.63 -7.93 7.09
N ARG A 185 -9.48 -8.15 8.37
CA ARG A 185 -10.58 -8.60 9.24
C ARG A 185 -11.37 -7.48 9.90
N ASP A 186 -10.72 -6.36 10.19
CA ASP A 186 -11.29 -5.26 10.98
C ASP A 186 -11.19 -3.93 10.24
N MET A 187 -11.51 -3.96 8.97
CA MET A 187 -11.17 -2.93 8.03
C MET A 187 -11.80 -1.58 8.32
N THR A 188 -10.93 -0.65 8.61
CA THR A 188 -11.18 0.76 8.46
C THR A 188 -10.46 1.26 7.21
N THR A 189 -11.16 1.96 6.35
CA THR A 189 -10.55 2.66 5.21
C THR A 189 -10.38 4.12 5.59
N TRP A 190 -9.21 4.67 5.34
CA TRP A 190 -8.90 6.08 5.55
C TRP A 190 -8.56 6.76 4.23
N VAL A 191 -8.84 8.03 4.16
CA VAL A 191 -8.45 8.93 3.08
C VAL A 191 -7.89 10.20 3.67
#